data_c68619e7cf87ce4af9adcfc65b75a505
#
_entry.id   c68619e7cf87ce4af9adcfc65b75a505
#
_cell.length_a   1.000
_cell.length_b   1.000
_cell.length_c   1.000
_cell.angle_alpha   90.00
_cell.angle_beta   90.00
_cell.angle_gamma   90.00
#
_symmetry.space_group_name_H-M   'P 1'
#
loop_
_entity.id
_entity.type
_entity.pdbx_description
1 polymer ?
#
loop_
_entity_poly.entity_id
_entity_poly.type
_entity_poly.pdbx_seq_one_letter_code
_entity_poly.pdbx_strand_id
1 'polypeptide(L)'
;MRQSQKTESDSGRQRMVDLEGQEQAGVRSTASGERTTGDDVSFQTLVLSRGNLNEAYERVRRNKGVAGIDGMTVYQVLPYLKAHRDEFIAALRNGTYKPQPVKRVEIPKRDGSMRKLGIPTVLDRIVQQGVAQVLTPVFEKVFSDNSFGFRPHRSAQDAIQRVVKLYNQGYHYVIDLDLKAYFDTVNHDLLMKFMKQYVSDPWVLHLIRQFLTSGVMNGGLFERSEKGTPQGGPISPLLANVYLNELDKTLSRRGHQFVRYADDCNIYVKSKRAGYRVLASVTKFLEKTLKVTVNQKKTNVGSPLRLNFLGFSLGVNSKGAYARPSRKAKRRVRLALKQLTKRNRGRKLDVIFKEIRQKMRGWLQYYSIGKMRMFIQQIDQWLRSRIRQYIWKMGSKSNRIDGDL
;
A
#
# COMPACT_ATOMS: atom_id res chain seq x y z
N MET A 1 32.62 46.39 -2.74
CA MET A 1 31.26 46.36 -2.19
C MET A 1 30.37 45.53 -3.11
N ARG A 2 30.11 44.29 -2.75
CA ARG A 2 29.09 43.45 -3.40
C ARG A 2 28.27 42.85 -2.27
N GLN A 3 27.03 43.31 -2.18
CA GLN A 3 26.04 42.79 -1.22
C GLN A 3 25.55 41.43 -1.66
N SER A 4 25.69 40.45 -0.78
CA SER A 4 25.11 39.12 -0.89
C SER A 4 23.64 39.20 -0.51
N GLN A 5 22.74 38.98 -1.47
CA GLN A 5 21.33 38.72 -1.16
C GLN A 5 21.19 37.25 -0.73
N LYS A 6 20.86 37.06 0.54
CA LYS A 6 20.34 35.81 1.09
C LYS A 6 18.90 35.66 0.64
N THR A 7 18.63 34.69 -0.20
CA THR A 7 17.27 34.20 -0.44
C THR A 7 16.89 33.27 0.71
N GLU A 8 16.07 33.76 1.61
CA GLU A 8 15.35 32.95 2.59
C GLU A 8 14.33 32.07 1.85
N SER A 9 14.52 30.76 1.94
CA SER A 9 13.51 29.79 1.51
C SER A 9 12.42 29.72 2.58
N ASP A 10 11.39 30.51 2.39
CA ASP A 10 10.16 30.43 3.19
C ASP A 10 9.45 29.09 2.92
N SER A 11 9.69 28.12 3.79
CA SER A 11 8.96 26.87 3.84
C SER A 11 7.61 27.11 4.54
N GLY A 12 6.73 27.86 3.87
CA GLY A 12 5.37 28.11 4.34
C GLY A 12 4.60 26.82 4.54
N ARG A 13 4.50 26.37 5.78
CA ARG A 13 3.49 25.42 6.24
C ARG A 13 2.12 26.08 6.16
N GLN A 14 1.51 26.10 4.98
CA GLN A 14 0.10 26.43 4.84
C GLN A 14 -0.72 25.36 5.52
N ARG A 15 -1.17 25.61 6.74
CA ARG A 15 -2.16 24.79 7.44
C ARG A 15 -3.54 25.02 6.80
N MET A 16 -4.31 23.97 6.70
CA MET A 16 -5.72 24.08 6.32
C MET A 16 -6.41 25.01 7.32
N VAL A 17 -7.13 26.01 6.83
CA VAL A 17 -7.91 26.93 7.65
C VAL A 17 -8.97 26.13 8.38
N ASP A 18 -9.18 26.50 9.63
CA ASP A 18 -10.10 25.88 10.56
C ASP A 18 -11.42 25.47 9.92
N LEU A 19 -11.71 24.18 9.95
CA LEU A 19 -12.98 23.64 9.46
C LEU A 19 -14.12 23.78 10.52
N GLU A 20 -13.83 24.30 11.69
CA GLU A 20 -14.83 24.68 12.71
C GLU A 20 -14.41 26.00 13.36
N GLY A 21 -15.23 27.02 13.16
CA GLY A 21 -15.06 28.30 13.83
C GLY A 21 -15.76 28.28 15.17
N GLN A 22 -15.06 27.86 16.22
CA GLN A 22 -15.31 28.29 17.60
C GLN A 22 -14.14 27.83 18.48
N GLU A 23 -13.61 28.75 19.25
CA GLU A 23 -12.63 28.51 20.30
C GLU A 23 -13.23 27.67 21.41
N GLN A 24 -12.58 26.56 21.76
CA GLN A 24 -12.71 26.00 23.09
C GLN A 24 -11.32 25.74 23.67
N ALA A 25 -11.18 26.24 24.89
CA ALA A 25 -9.98 26.26 25.69
C ALA A 25 -9.41 24.87 25.97
N GLY A 26 -8.09 24.84 26.15
CA GLY A 26 -7.28 23.64 26.33
C GLY A 26 -7.73 22.75 27.50
N VAL A 27 -7.67 21.45 27.25
CA VAL A 27 -7.68 20.43 28.29
C VAL A 27 -6.29 19.82 28.40
N ARG A 28 -5.63 20.06 29.52
CA ARG A 28 -4.42 19.38 29.97
C ARG A 28 -4.78 17.94 30.33
N SER A 29 -4.04 16.96 29.79
CA SER A 29 -4.12 15.57 30.21
C SER A 29 -3.47 15.39 31.58
N THR A 30 -4.25 15.02 32.58
CA THR A 30 -3.76 14.38 33.80
C THR A 30 -4.31 12.96 33.83
N ALA A 31 -3.39 12.00 33.93
CA ALA A 31 -3.70 10.59 34.14
C ALA A 31 -4.12 10.37 35.58
N SER A 32 -5.34 9.87 35.79
CA SER A 32 -5.70 9.07 36.98
C SER A 32 -7.02 8.35 36.67
N GLY A 33 -7.05 7.04 36.97
CA GLY A 33 -8.16 6.17 36.64
C GLY A 33 -9.41 6.47 37.48
N GLU A 34 -10.51 6.49 36.74
CA GLU A 34 -11.83 6.17 37.28
C GLU A 34 -12.73 5.79 36.09
N ARG A 35 -13.41 4.64 36.21
CA ARG A 35 -14.44 4.22 35.27
C ARG A 35 -15.62 5.16 35.39
N THR A 36 -15.67 6.19 34.61
CA THR A 36 -16.89 6.96 34.36
C THR A 36 -17.46 6.49 33.01
N THR A 37 -18.75 6.21 32.99
CA THR A 37 -19.61 6.07 31.81
C THR A 37 -19.49 7.34 30.98
N GLY A 38 -18.44 7.40 30.14
CA GLY A 38 -18.18 8.52 29.25
C GLY A 38 -18.98 8.35 27.97
N ASP A 39 -19.58 9.41 27.49
CA ASP A 39 -20.23 9.56 26.20
C ASP A 39 -19.37 8.89 25.11
N ASP A 40 -19.92 7.82 24.51
CA ASP A 40 -19.29 7.16 23.36
C ASP A 40 -19.27 8.17 22.20
N VAL A 41 -18.13 8.84 22.01
CA VAL A 41 -17.94 9.81 20.93
C VAL A 41 -18.23 9.10 19.62
N SER A 42 -19.27 9.50 18.91
CA SER A 42 -19.70 8.84 17.67
C SER A 42 -18.57 8.85 16.63
N PHE A 43 -18.50 7.81 15.80
CA PHE A 43 -17.53 7.77 14.69
C PHE A 43 -17.70 8.97 13.75
N GLN A 44 -18.92 9.47 13.57
CA GLN A 44 -19.19 10.69 12.81
C GLN A 44 -18.40 11.87 13.39
N THR A 45 -18.49 12.11 14.69
CA THR A 45 -17.77 13.20 15.36
C THR A 45 -16.26 13.06 15.19
N LEU A 46 -15.72 11.85 15.37
CA LEU A 46 -14.30 11.59 15.19
C LEU A 46 -13.85 11.84 13.76
N VAL A 47 -14.59 11.33 12.75
CA VAL A 47 -14.25 11.48 11.33
C VAL A 47 -14.32 12.94 10.91
N LEU A 48 -15.36 13.68 11.35
CA LEU A 48 -15.56 15.07 10.97
C LEU A 48 -14.76 16.06 11.85
N SER A 49 -14.04 15.57 12.87
CA SER A 49 -13.20 16.43 13.68
C SER A 49 -12.15 17.15 12.83
N ARG A 50 -11.90 18.42 13.18
CA ARG A 50 -10.92 19.27 12.49
C ARG A 50 -9.54 18.61 12.39
N GLY A 51 -9.05 18.03 13.48
CA GLY A 51 -7.75 17.38 13.52
C GLY A 51 -7.66 16.24 12.52
N ASN A 52 -8.67 15.36 12.48
CA ASN A 52 -8.72 14.21 11.59
C ASN A 52 -8.83 14.61 10.11
N LEU A 53 -9.68 15.58 9.77
CA LEU A 53 -9.82 16.05 8.38
C LEU A 53 -8.57 16.79 7.88
N ASN A 54 -7.91 17.57 8.73
CA ASN A 54 -6.65 18.21 8.41
C ASN A 54 -5.54 17.17 8.15
N GLU A 55 -5.42 16.15 8.98
CA GLU A 55 -4.47 15.07 8.78
C GLU A 55 -4.78 14.29 7.49
N ALA A 56 -6.05 14.01 7.22
CA ALA A 56 -6.51 13.35 6.00
C ALA A 56 -6.12 14.16 4.75
N TYR A 57 -6.38 15.47 4.76
CA TYR A 57 -5.97 16.38 3.68
C TYR A 57 -4.46 16.35 3.46
N GLU A 58 -3.65 16.51 4.52
CA GLU A 58 -2.19 16.52 4.39
C GLU A 58 -1.64 15.18 3.86
N ARG A 59 -2.21 14.05 4.26
CA ARG A 59 -1.84 12.74 3.72
C ARG A 59 -2.17 12.62 2.23
N VAL A 60 -3.37 13.05 1.81
CA VAL A 60 -3.79 13.03 0.40
C VAL A 60 -2.93 13.98 -0.43
N ARG A 61 -2.68 15.19 0.05
CA ARG A 61 -1.81 16.18 -0.61
C ARG A 61 -0.38 15.67 -0.78
N ARG A 62 0.19 15.06 0.26
CA ARG A 62 1.56 14.51 0.24
C ARG A 62 1.75 13.40 -0.78
N ASN A 63 0.70 12.62 -1.03
CA ASN A 63 0.72 11.56 -2.03
C ASN A 63 0.73 12.07 -3.49
N LYS A 64 0.42 13.35 -3.73
CA LYS A 64 0.44 14.00 -5.05
C LYS A 64 -0.28 13.19 -6.14
N GLY A 65 -1.39 12.52 -5.76
CA GLY A 65 -2.15 11.69 -6.69
C GLY A 65 -2.83 12.54 -7.79
N VAL A 66 -3.04 11.92 -8.94
CA VAL A 66 -3.73 12.55 -10.08
C VAL A 66 -5.19 12.86 -9.78
N ALA A 67 -5.80 13.78 -10.55
CA ALA A 67 -7.22 14.16 -10.44
C ALA A 67 -8.17 12.98 -10.73
N GLY A 68 -9.35 13.02 -10.09
CA GLY A 68 -10.48 12.12 -10.36
C GLY A 68 -11.22 12.46 -11.65
N ILE A 69 -12.51 12.16 -11.67
CA ILE A 69 -13.39 12.50 -12.83
C ILE A 69 -13.69 13.99 -12.95
N ASP A 70 -13.64 14.70 -11.81
CA ASP A 70 -13.87 16.15 -11.68
C ASP A 70 -12.71 17.00 -12.18
N GLY A 71 -11.58 16.41 -12.51
CA GLY A 71 -10.37 17.12 -12.94
C GLY A 71 -9.67 17.91 -11.82
N MET A 72 -10.22 17.95 -10.59
CA MET A 72 -9.65 18.68 -9.46
C MET A 72 -8.34 18.05 -9.00
N THR A 73 -7.29 18.85 -8.93
CA THR A 73 -5.97 18.42 -8.43
C THR A 73 -5.86 18.61 -6.91
N VAL A 74 -4.86 17.95 -6.29
CA VAL A 74 -4.57 18.12 -4.86
C VAL A 74 -4.16 19.55 -4.46
N TYR A 75 -3.80 20.40 -5.41
CA TYR A 75 -3.46 21.81 -5.18
C TYR A 75 -4.68 22.73 -5.23
N GLN A 76 -5.72 22.34 -5.96
CA GLN A 76 -6.97 23.11 -6.12
C GLN A 76 -7.99 22.82 -5.03
N VAL A 77 -7.87 21.68 -4.33
CA VAL A 77 -8.87 21.27 -3.33
C VAL A 77 -8.92 22.21 -2.13
N LEU A 78 -7.80 22.82 -1.70
CA LEU A 78 -7.80 23.71 -0.55
C LEU A 78 -8.57 25.02 -0.80
N PRO A 79 -8.37 25.75 -1.91
CA PRO A 79 -9.22 26.90 -2.28
C PRO A 79 -10.69 26.52 -2.36
N TYR A 80 -11.01 25.36 -2.96
CA TYR A 80 -12.37 24.85 -3.05
C TYR A 80 -13.00 24.63 -1.66
N LEU A 81 -12.31 23.92 -0.77
CA LEU A 81 -12.79 23.67 0.58
C LEU A 81 -12.94 24.95 1.41
N LYS A 82 -12.13 26.00 1.15
CA LYS A 82 -12.31 27.30 1.79
C LYS A 82 -13.62 27.97 1.40
N ALA A 83 -14.01 27.85 0.13
CA ALA A 83 -15.22 28.47 -0.40
C ALA A 83 -16.50 27.67 -0.06
N HIS A 84 -16.44 26.34 0.02
CA HIS A 84 -17.61 25.45 0.15
C HIS A 84 -17.59 24.61 1.43
N ARG A 85 -16.87 25.07 2.46
CA ARG A 85 -16.64 24.31 3.68
C ARG A 85 -17.94 23.89 4.36
N ASP A 86 -18.81 24.85 4.60
CA ASP A 86 -19.99 24.62 5.43
C ASP A 86 -20.99 23.71 4.73
N GLU A 87 -21.16 23.86 3.43
CA GLU A 87 -21.96 22.97 2.58
C GLU A 87 -21.39 21.54 2.59
N PHE A 88 -20.06 21.41 2.43
CA PHE A 88 -19.38 20.11 2.42
C PHE A 88 -19.52 19.38 3.75
N ILE A 89 -19.28 20.08 4.87
CA ILE A 89 -19.41 19.50 6.22
C ILE A 89 -20.87 19.19 6.55
N ALA A 90 -21.80 20.05 6.17
CA ALA A 90 -23.23 19.83 6.35
C ALA A 90 -23.70 18.59 5.56
N ALA A 91 -23.30 18.46 4.32
CA ALA A 91 -23.61 17.28 3.49
C ALA A 91 -23.08 15.97 4.10
N LEU A 92 -21.85 15.97 4.63
CA LEU A 92 -21.29 14.82 5.33
C LEU A 92 -22.07 14.54 6.63
N ARG A 93 -22.32 15.55 7.47
CA ARG A 93 -23.02 15.43 8.76
C ARG A 93 -24.43 14.88 8.60
N ASN A 94 -25.17 15.38 7.59
CA ASN A 94 -26.54 14.98 7.32
C ASN A 94 -26.65 13.66 6.52
N GLY A 95 -25.51 13.04 6.13
CA GLY A 95 -25.51 11.81 5.32
C GLY A 95 -25.94 12.01 3.86
N THR A 96 -26.05 13.27 3.39
CA THR A 96 -26.44 13.60 2.01
C THR A 96 -25.26 13.68 1.04
N TYR A 97 -24.04 13.53 1.55
CA TYR A 97 -22.83 13.48 0.73
C TYR A 97 -22.86 12.29 -0.22
N LYS A 98 -22.70 12.54 -1.51
CA LYS A 98 -22.68 11.51 -2.56
C LYS A 98 -21.27 11.41 -3.17
N PRO A 99 -20.55 10.30 -2.89
CA PRO A 99 -19.27 10.05 -3.55
C PRO A 99 -19.41 10.03 -5.07
N GLN A 100 -18.43 10.59 -5.75
CA GLN A 100 -18.39 10.57 -7.22
C GLN A 100 -17.91 9.21 -7.74
N PRO A 101 -18.31 8.79 -8.95
CA PRO A 101 -17.75 7.61 -9.59
C PRO A 101 -16.22 7.68 -9.70
N VAL A 102 -15.54 6.56 -9.52
CA VAL A 102 -14.09 6.52 -9.67
C VAL A 102 -13.69 6.53 -11.14
N LYS A 103 -12.66 7.29 -11.50
CA LYS A 103 -12.09 7.30 -12.84
C LYS A 103 -11.29 6.01 -13.09
N ARG A 104 -11.69 5.22 -14.08
CA ARG A 104 -10.96 3.99 -14.49
C ARG A 104 -9.68 4.36 -15.25
N VAL A 105 -8.57 3.76 -14.82
CA VAL A 105 -7.29 3.84 -15.53
C VAL A 105 -6.68 2.45 -15.58
N GLU A 106 -6.22 2.04 -16.75
CA GLU A 106 -5.53 0.77 -16.93
C GLU A 106 -4.01 0.96 -16.95
N ILE A 107 -3.31 0.25 -16.08
CA ILE A 107 -1.85 0.29 -16.00
C ILE A 107 -1.28 -1.08 -16.39
N PRO A 108 -0.34 -1.15 -17.34
CA PRO A 108 0.25 -2.41 -17.74
C PRO A 108 1.03 -3.05 -16.59
N LYS A 109 0.72 -4.30 -16.29
CA LYS A 109 1.53 -5.13 -15.40
C LYS A 109 2.77 -5.61 -16.14
N ARG A 110 3.75 -6.10 -15.37
CA ARG A 110 5.02 -6.59 -15.93
C ARG A 110 4.92 -7.91 -16.69
N ASP A 111 3.81 -8.62 -16.54
CA ASP A 111 3.48 -9.84 -17.27
C ASP A 111 2.66 -9.58 -18.55
N GLY A 112 2.47 -8.30 -18.91
CA GLY A 112 1.70 -7.86 -20.06
C GLY A 112 0.20 -7.74 -19.82
N SER A 113 -0.32 -8.20 -18.68
CA SER A 113 -1.73 -8.01 -18.32
C SER A 113 -1.98 -6.58 -17.82
N MET A 114 -3.22 -6.10 -17.92
CA MET A 114 -3.61 -4.79 -17.43
C MET A 114 -4.06 -4.86 -15.97
N ARG A 115 -3.74 -3.81 -15.20
CA ARG A 115 -4.27 -3.59 -13.86
C ARG A 115 -5.25 -2.44 -13.91
N LYS A 116 -6.48 -2.69 -13.53
CA LYS A 116 -7.54 -1.69 -13.47
C LYS A 116 -7.45 -0.92 -12.16
N LEU A 117 -7.17 0.39 -12.22
CA LEU A 117 -7.20 1.28 -11.08
C LEU A 117 -8.47 2.13 -11.12
N GLY A 118 -9.06 2.39 -9.97
CA GLY A 118 -10.13 3.37 -9.81
C GLY A 118 -9.60 4.58 -9.03
N ILE A 119 -9.62 5.74 -9.64
CA ILE A 119 -9.10 6.98 -9.04
C ILE A 119 -10.29 7.80 -8.53
N PRO A 120 -10.55 7.88 -7.20
CA PRO A 120 -11.58 8.73 -6.63
C PRO A 120 -11.21 10.22 -6.80
N THR A 121 -12.18 11.11 -6.68
CA THR A 121 -11.93 12.56 -6.60
C THR A 121 -11.04 12.89 -5.39
N VAL A 122 -10.44 14.08 -5.38
CA VAL A 122 -9.59 14.49 -4.26
C VAL A 122 -10.41 14.63 -2.98
N LEU A 123 -11.64 15.13 -3.07
CA LEU A 123 -12.58 15.23 -1.95
C LEU A 123 -12.93 13.85 -1.39
N ASP A 124 -13.31 12.90 -2.24
CA ASP A 124 -13.59 11.52 -1.83
C ASP A 124 -12.38 10.88 -1.14
N ARG A 125 -11.17 11.13 -1.65
CA ARG A 125 -9.95 10.63 -1.01
C ARG A 125 -9.73 11.20 0.39
N ILE A 126 -10.04 12.48 0.61
CA ILE A 126 -9.94 13.12 1.94
C ILE A 126 -10.94 12.46 2.90
N VAL A 127 -12.19 12.30 2.50
CA VAL A 127 -13.22 11.65 3.33
C VAL A 127 -12.85 10.19 3.62
N GLN A 128 -12.47 9.42 2.60
CA GLN A 128 -12.02 8.03 2.77
C GLN A 128 -10.82 7.92 3.69
N GLN A 129 -9.86 8.86 3.59
CA GLN A 129 -8.68 8.89 4.45
C GLN A 129 -9.08 9.20 5.90
N GLY A 130 -9.99 10.15 6.12
CA GLY A 130 -10.52 10.47 7.46
C GLY A 130 -11.23 9.28 8.11
N VAL A 131 -12.07 8.58 7.35
CA VAL A 131 -12.72 7.34 7.81
C VAL A 131 -11.70 6.25 8.11
N ALA A 132 -10.71 6.06 7.23
CA ALA A 132 -9.68 5.05 7.44
C ALA A 132 -8.82 5.32 8.69
N GLN A 133 -8.50 6.58 9.01
CA GLN A 133 -7.76 6.96 10.22
C GLN A 133 -8.50 6.58 11.49
N VAL A 134 -9.80 6.83 11.53
CA VAL A 134 -10.65 6.55 12.71
C VAL A 134 -10.91 5.05 12.86
N LEU A 135 -11.13 4.32 11.77
CA LEU A 135 -11.44 2.89 11.82
C LEU A 135 -10.20 1.99 12.00
N THR A 136 -9.02 2.42 11.55
CA THR A 136 -7.81 1.60 11.65
C THR A 136 -7.53 1.13 13.08
N PRO A 137 -7.55 1.97 14.14
CA PRO A 137 -7.31 1.52 15.50
C PRO A 137 -8.32 0.49 16.00
N VAL A 138 -9.57 0.55 15.53
CA VAL A 138 -10.61 -0.42 15.88
C VAL A 138 -10.28 -1.79 15.33
N PHE A 139 -9.93 -1.86 14.03
CA PHE A 139 -9.63 -3.12 13.36
C PHE A 139 -8.26 -3.70 13.70
N GLU A 140 -7.28 -2.84 14.07
CA GLU A 140 -5.97 -3.32 14.53
C GLU A 140 -6.07 -4.24 15.77
N LYS A 141 -7.07 -4.03 16.63
CA LYS A 141 -7.30 -4.89 17.80
C LYS A 141 -7.78 -6.30 17.47
N VAL A 142 -8.31 -6.51 16.25
CA VAL A 142 -8.94 -7.78 15.84
C VAL A 142 -8.23 -8.47 14.67
N PHE A 143 -7.29 -7.80 14.04
CA PHE A 143 -6.51 -8.41 12.97
C PHE A 143 -5.49 -9.42 13.50
N SER A 144 -5.35 -10.53 12.80
CA SER A 144 -4.37 -11.56 13.12
C SER A 144 -2.93 -11.02 13.11
N ASP A 145 -2.10 -11.50 14.05
CA ASP A 145 -0.66 -11.22 14.08
C ASP A 145 0.11 -11.78 12.86
N ASN A 146 -0.49 -12.72 12.14
CA ASN A 146 0.07 -13.28 10.93
C ASN A 146 -0.31 -12.48 9.66
N SER A 147 -1.05 -11.37 9.79
CA SER A 147 -1.38 -10.42 8.73
C SER A 147 -0.51 -9.16 8.84
N PHE A 148 0.19 -8.80 7.76
CA PHE A 148 1.21 -7.74 7.77
C PHE A 148 0.93 -6.60 6.79
N GLY A 149 0.27 -6.85 5.66
CA GLY A 149 0.08 -5.87 4.61
C GLY A 149 -0.93 -4.78 4.96
N PHE A 150 -0.63 -3.52 4.59
CA PHE A 150 -1.49 -2.36 4.80
C PHE A 150 -1.84 -2.04 6.26
N ARG A 151 -1.00 -2.46 7.19
CA ARG A 151 -1.20 -2.23 8.63
C ARG A 151 -0.12 -1.29 9.18
N PRO A 152 -0.47 -0.42 10.13
CA PRO A 152 0.51 0.42 10.82
C PRO A 152 1.53 -0.47 11.58
N HIS A 153 2.77 0.01 11.65
CA HIS A 153 3.88 -0.65 12.38
C HIS A 153 4.18 -2.09 11.97
N ARG A 154 3.69 -2.53 10.80
CA ARG A 154 3.99 -3.85 10.21
C ARG A 154 4.59 -3.68 8.83
N SER A 155 5.59 -4.49 8.53
CA SER A 155 6.37 -4.39 7.31
C SER A 155 6.45 -5.71 6.54
N ALA A 156 6.89 -5.62 5.28
CA ALA A 156 7.22 -6.80 4.49
C ALA A 156 8.39 -7.58 5.12
N GLN A 157 9.30 -6.89 5.80
CA GLN A 157 10.42 -7.49 6.50
C GLN A 157 9.95 -8.39 7.65
N ASP A 158 8.96 -7.94 8.45
CA ASP A 158 8.39 -8.73 9.55
C ASP A 158 7.71 -9.98 9.02
N ALA A 159 6.95 -9.86 7.91
CA ALA A 159 6.35 -11.01 7.24
C ALA A 159 7.42 -12.04 6.83
N ILE A 160 8.54 -11.60 6.26
CA ILE A 160 9.64 -12.49 5.85
C ILE A 160 10.36 -13.11 7.05
N GLN A 161 10.56 -12.36 8.14
CA GLN A 161 11.13 -12.92 9.38
C GLN A 161 10.22 -14.02 9.97
N ARG A 162 8.89 -13.81 9.92
CA ARG A 162 7.93 -14.85 10.32
C ARG A 162 8.06 -16.10 9.43
N VAL A 163 8.22 -15.94 8.12
CA VAL A 163 8.46 -17.07 7.19
C VAL A 163 9.74 -17.83 7.55
N VAL A 164 10.84 -17.12 7.83
CA VAL A 164 12.11 -17.73 8.27
C VAL A 164 11.92 -18.54 9.56
N LYS A 165 11.20 -17.96 10.55
CA LYS A 165 10.88 -18.64 11.82
C LYS A 165 10.09 -19.94 11.59
N LEU A 166 9.06 -19.90 10.75
CA LEU A 166 8.24 -21.06 10.43
C LEU A 166 9.04 -22.17 9.76
N TYR A 167 9.92 -21.83 8.81
CA TYR A 167 10.79 -22.81 8.17
C TYR A 167 11.69 -23.52 9.20
N ASN A 168 12.31 -22.76 10.12
CA ASN A 168 13.17 -23.30 11.18
C ASN A 168 12.40 -24.15 12.22
N GLN A 169 11.07 -23.98 12.32
CA GLN A 169 10.16 -24.79 13.12
C GLN A 169 9.70 -26.08 12.41
N GLY A 170 10.28 -26.42 11.25
CA GLY A 170 9.97 -27.64 10.51
C GLY A 170 8.81 -27.55 9.51
N TYR A 171 8.32 -26.34 9.20
CA TYR A 171 7.30 -26.14 8.16
C TYR A 171 7.98 -26.02 6.79
N HIS A 172 8.28 -27.16 6.18
CA HIS A 172 9.07 -27.22 4.95
C HIS A 172 8.24 -27.21 3.66
N TYR A 173 6.93 -27.10 3.77
CA TYR A 173 6.01 -26.95 2.65
C TYR A 173 5.16 -25.70 2.82
N VAL A 174 4.86 -25.05 1.71
CA VAL A 174 4.03 -23.84 1.65
C VAL A 174 2.97 -23.99 0.58
N ILE A 175 1.79 -23.50 0.87
CA ILE A 175 0.72 -23.25 -0.07
C ILE A 175 0.81 -21.76 -0.41
N ASP A 176 1.23 -21.45 -1.64
CA ASP A 176 1.24 -20.10 -2.18
C ASP A 176 -0.13 -19.82 -2.79
N LEU A 177 -0.97 -19.12 -2.04
CA LEU A 177 -2.36 -18.87 -2.39
C LEU A 177 -2.49 -17.52 -3.09
N ASP A 178 -2.93 -17.54 -4.36
CA ASP A 178 -3.20 -16.36 -5.18
C ASP A 178 -4.71 -16.22 -5.43
N LEU A 179 -5.28 -15.05 -5.15
CA LEU A 179 -6.68 -14.74 -5.38
C LEU A 179 -6.85 -14.07 -6.75
N LYS A 180 -7.86 -14.50 -7.51
CA LYS A 180 -8.13 -13.93 -8.84
C LYS A 180 -8.85 -12.59 -8.70
N ALA A 181 -8.18 -11.50 -9.14
CA ALA A 181 -8.75 -10.15 -9.16
C ALA A 181 -9.47 -9.77 -7.85
N TYR A 182 -8.81 -10.03 -6.70
CA TYR A 182 -9.42 -9.95 -5.38
C TYR A 182 -10.19 -8.64 -5.15
N PHE A 183 -9.56 -7.49 -5.39
CA PHE A 183 -10.19 -6.18 -5.18
C PHE A 183 -11.44 -5.95 -6.05
N ASP A 184 -11.54 -6.61 -7.20
CA ASP A 184 -12.68 -6.49 -8.11
C ASP A 184 -13.81 -7.48 -7.76
N THR A 185 -13.59 -8.41 -6.82
CA THR A 185 -14.52 -9.51 -6.51
C THR A 185 -15.11 -9.46 -5.10
N VAL A 186 -14.66 -8.53 -4.25
CA VAL A 186 -15.17 -8.36 -2.88
C VAL A 186 -16.69 -8.17 -2.89
N ASN A 187 -17.41 -9.03 -2.19
CA ASN A 187 -18.88 -8.92 -2.06
C ASN A 187 -19.22 -7.82 -1.04
N HIS A 188 -19.99 -6.81 -1.46
CA HIS A 188 -20.31 -5.66 -0.63
C HIS A 188 -21.13 -6.04 0.62
N ASP A 189 -22.10 -6.94 0.50
CA ASP A 189 -22.97 -7.32 1.60
C ASP A 189 -22.22 -8.11 2.67
N LEU A 190 -21.33 -9.02 2.24
CA LEU A 190 -20.44 -9.74 3.15
C LEU A 190 -19.47 -8.79 3.84
N LEU A 191 -18.88 -7.85 3.11
CA LEU A 191 -18.00 -6.84 3.69
C LEU A 191 -18.74 -6.02 4.75
N MET A 192 -19.93 -5.51 4.43
CA MET A 192 -20.75 -4.76 5.38
C MET A 192 -21.16 -5.60 6.59
N LYS A 193 -21.45 -6.90 6.39
CA LYS A 193 -21.72 -7.83 7.50
C LYS A 193 -20.50 -7.97 8.42
N PHE A 194 -19.28 -8.05 7.88
CA PHE A 194 -18.06 -8.15 8.66
C PHE A 194 -17.73 -6.84 9.38
N MET A 195 -17.96 -5.71 8.73
CA MET A 195 -17.82 -4.38 9.34
C MET A 195 -18.73 -4.21 10.56
N LYS A 196 -20.02 -4.59 10.44
CA LYS A 196 -21.03 -4.47 11.49
C LYS A 196 -20.72 -5.26 12.77
N GLN A 197 -19.80 -6.23 12.72
CA GLN A 197 -19.36 -6.96 13.92
C GLN A 197 -18.53 -6.06 14.88
N TYR A 198 -17.95 -4.96 14.38
CA TYR A 198 -17.02 -4.12 15.13
C TYR A 198 -17.39 -2.63 15.11
N VAL A 199 -18.24 -2.24 14.19
CA VAL A 199 -18.67 -0.85 13.98
C VAL A 199 -20.20 -0.84 13.96
N SER A 200 -20.81 -0.25 14.97
CA SER A 200 -22.27 -0.13 15.12
C SER A 200 -22.82 1.17 14.54
N ASP A 201 -21.99 2.18 14.32
CA ASP A 201 -22.40 3.52 13.87
C ASP A 201 -23.01 3.47 12.45
N PRO A 202 -24.32 3.77 12.30
CA PRO A 202 -25.01 3.68 11.01
C PRO A 202 -24.48 4.69 9.99
N TRP A 203 -24.02 5.86 10.43
CA TRP A 203 -23.53 6.92 9.56
C TRP A 203 -22.27 6.49 8.81
N VAL A 204 -21.26 5.97 9.54
CA VAL A 204 -20.01 5.54 8.91
C VAL A 204 -20.21 4.31 8.02
N LEU A 205 -21.10 3.39 8.41
CA LEU A 205 -21.46 2.23 7.59
C LEU A 205 -22.17 2.66 6.30
N HIS A 206 -23.09 3.62 6.39
CA HIS A 206 -23.76 4.19 5.22
C HIS A 206 -22.76 4.84 4.26
N LEU A 207 -21.87 5.67 4.78
CA LEU A 207 -20.84 6.34 3.99
C LEU A 207 -19.91 5.35 3.28
N ILE A 208 -19.48 4.29 3.98
CA ILE A 208 -18.67 3.23 3.36
C ILE A 208 -19.46 2.53 2.25
N ARG A 209 -20.75 2.24 2.46
CA ARG A 209 -21.61 1.64 1.43
C ARG A 209 -21.70 2.54 0.20
N GLN A 210 -21.86 3.83 0.39
CA GLN A 210 -21.88 4.80 -0.70
C GLN A 210 -20.57 4.79 -1.51
N PHE A 211 -19.38 4.72 -0.85
CA PHE A 211 -18.11 4.59 -1.56
C PHE A 211 -18.01 3.29 -2.36
N LEU A 212 -18.53 2.18 -1.85
CA LEU A 212 -18.53 0.90 -2.54
C LEU A 212 -19.42 0.91 -3.79
N THR A 213 -20.54 1.64 -3.73
CA THR A 213 -21.56 1.69 -4.79
C THR A 213 -21.48 2.93 -5.68
N SER A 214 -20.50 3.80 -5.49
CA SER A 214 -20.33 5.06 -6.24
C SER A 214 -20.17 4.87 -7.76
N GLY A 215 -19.85 3.65 -8.20
CA GLY A 215 -19.67 3.32 -9.59
C GLY A 215 -18.30 3.68 -10.15
N VAL A 216 -18.14 3.40 -11.43
CA VAL A 216 -16.88 3.57 -12.17
C VAL A 216 -17.17 4.32 -13.46
N MET A 217 -16.38 5.34 -13.76
CA MET A 217 -16.38 6.04 -15.04
C MET A 217 -15.25 5.47 -15.91
N ASN A 218 -15.61 4.81 -17.00
CA ASN A 218 -14.68 4.16 -17.92
C ASN A 218 -14.84 4.77 -19.33
N GLY A 219 -13.87 5.55 -19.80
CA GLY A 219 -13.94 6.18 -21.12
C GLY A 219 -15.18 7.07 -21.34
N GLY A 220 -15.73 7.70 -20.28
CA GLY A 220 -16.95 8.50 -20.34
C GLY A 220 -18.25 7.74 -20.09
N LEU A 221 -18.20 6.40 -20.00
CA LEU A 221 -19.36 5.57 -19.69
C LEU A 221 -19.41 5.25 -18.20
N PHE A 222 -20.59 5.38 -17.59
CA PHE A 222 -20.83 5.01 -16.20
C PHE A 222 -21.17 3.52 -16.07
N GLU A 223 -20.41 2.82 -15.23
CA GLU A 223 -20.64 1.42 -14.86
C GLU A 223 -21.03 1.34 -13.38
N ARG A 224 -22.11 0.68 -13.06
CA ARG A 224 -22.48 0.41 -11.65
C ARG A 224 -21.47 -0.54 -11.00
N SER A 225 -21.19 -0.32 -9.72
CA SER A 225 -20.34 -1.18 -8.91
C SER A 225 -21.20 -2.03 -7.96
N GLU A 226 -21.45 -3.28 -8.33
CA GLU A 226 -22.20 -4.23 -7.49
C GLU A 226 -21.28 -5.04 -6.57
N LYS A 227 -20.01 -5.10 -6.90
CA LYS A 227 -18.95 -5.82 -6.16
C LYS A 227 -17.60 -5.14 -6.37
N GLY A 228 -16.67 -5.48 -5.52
CA GLY A 228 -15.30 -4.96 -5.56
C GLY A 228 -15.12 -3.70 -4.72
N THR A 229 -13.87 -3.41 -4.42
CA THR A 229 -13.43 -2.14 -3.82
C THR A 229 -12.52 -1.43 -4.81
N PRO A 230 -12.71 -0.12 -5.07
CA PRO A 230 -11.87 0.59 -6.04
C PRO A 230 -10.39 0.47 -5.68
N GLN A 231 -9.57 -0.09 -6.58
CA GLN A 231 -8.12 -0.12 -6.39
C GLN A 231 -7.56 1.30 -6.56
N GLY A 232 -7.33 2.01 -5.45
CA GLY A 232 -6.78 3.36 -5.44
C GLY A 232 -7.40 4.30 -4.41
N GLY A 233 -8.51 3.92 -3.79
CA GLY A 233 -9.10 4.65 -2.66
C GLY A 233 -8.31 4.43 -1.36
N PRO A 234 -8.13 5.46 -0.51
CA PRO A 234 -7.40 5.35 0.76
C PRO A 234 -7.99 4.33 1.75
N ILE A 235 -9.30 4.10 1.72
CA ILE A 235 -9.98 3.14 2.60
C ILE A 235 -9.89 1.69 2.11
N SER A 236 -9.67 1.46 0.81
CA SER A 236 -9.72 0.13 0.21
C SER A 236 -8.76 -0.89 0.83
N PRO A 237 -7.52 -0.53 1.23
CA PRO A 237 -6.62 -1.44 1.93
C PRO A 237 -7.16 -1.94 3.27
N LEU A 238 -7.81 -1.07 4.05
CA LEU A 238 -8.44 -1.43 5.31
C LEU A 238 -9.62 -2.39 5.08
N LEU A 239 -10.50 -2.05 4.14
CA LEU A 239 -11.66 -2.89 3.80
C LEU A 239 -11.24 -4.27 3.29
N ALA A 240 -10.17 -4.33 2.49
CA ALA A 240 -9.58 -5.59 2.04
C ALA A 240 -9.08 -6.45 3.20
N ASN A 241 -8.42 -5.85 4.20
CA ASN A 241 -7.97 -6.56 5.38
C ASN A 241 -9.14 -7.03 6.26
N VAL A 242 -10.19 -6.22 6.43
CA VAL A 242 -11.42 -6.61 7.15
C VAL A 242 -12.04 -7.84 6.52
N TYR A 243 -12.16 -7.86 5.20
CA TYR A 243 -12.73 -8.99 4.48
C TYR A 243 -11.91 -10.28 4.64
N LEU A 244 -10.59 -10.20 4.46
CA LEU A 244 -9.70 -11.37 4.58
C LEU A 244 -9.40 -11.77 6.03
N ASN A 245 -9.76 -10.94 7.02
CA ASN A 245 -9.64 -11.33 8.43
C ASN A 245 -10.48 -12.58 8.76
N GLU A 246 -11.56 -12.83 8.04
CA GLU A 246 -12.35 -14.06 8.20
C GLU A 246 -11.59 -15.31 7.73
N LEU A 247 -10.73 -15.16 6.70
CA LEU A 247 -9.77 -16.21 6.34
C LEU A 247 -8.75 -16.40 7.44
N ASP A 248 -8.17 -15.32 7.97
CA ASP A 248 -7.17 -15.35 9.03
C ASP A 248 -7.71 -16.04 10.30
N LYS A 249 -8.92 -15.67 10.73
CA LYS A 249 -9.62 -16.32 11.86
C LYS A 249 -9.84 -17.80 11.61
N THR A 250 -10.24 -18.17 10.39
CA THR A 250 -10.49 -19.57 10.02
C THR A 250 -9.21 -20.39 10.02
N LEU A 251 -8.10 -19.85 9.50
CA LEU A 251 -6.80 -20.48 9.52
C LEU A 251 -6.29 -20.65 10.96
N SER A 252 -6.39 -19.60 11.79
CA SER A 252 -5.96 -19.62 13.20
C SER A 252 -6.76 -20.64 14.02
N ARG A 253 -8.10 -20.66 13.87
CA ARG A 253 -8.97 -21.63 14.57
C ARG A 253 -8.67 -23.08 14.22
N ARG A 254 -8.22 -23.33 12.97
CA ARG A 254 -7.80 -24.65 12.51
C ARG A 254 -6.34 -24.98 12.85
N GLY A 255 -5.64 -24.11 13.58
CA GLY A 255 -4.23 -24.32 13.96
C GLY A 255 -3.24 -24.21 12.80
N HIS A 256 -3.62 -23.62 11.67
CA HIS A 256 -2.71 -23.46 10.53
C HIS A 256 -1.77 -22.29 10.73
N GLN A 257 -0.49 -22.51 10.44
CA GLN A 257 0.52 -21.46 10.39
C GLN A 257 0.46 -20.78 9.03
N PHE A 258 0.38 -19.44 9.01
CA PHE A 258 0.30 -18.68 7.79
C PHE A 258 0.98 -17.31 7.92
N VAL A 259 1.23 -16.68 6.78
CA VAL A 259 1.71 -15.31 6.67
C VAL A 259 0.94 -14.67 5.52
N ARG A 260 0.18 -13.63 5.82
CA ARG A 260 -0.58 -12.87 4.82
C ARG A 260 -0.05 -11.45 4.67
N TYR A 261 0.12 -11.01 3.44
CA TYR A 261 0.44 -9.63 3.10
C TYR A 261 -0.55 -9.11 2.05
N ALA A 262 -1.56 -8.37 2.49
CA ALA A 262 -2.71 -8.00 1.68
C ALA A 262 -3.47 -9.24 1.16
N ASP A 263 -3.57 -9.41 -0.16
CA ASP A 263 -4.16 -10.56 -0.85
C ASP A 263 -3.20 -11.75 -1.04
N ASP A 264 -1.88 -11.54 -0.90
CA ASP A 264 -0.89 -12.61 -0.94
C ASP A 264 -0.89 -13.39 0.38
N CYS A 265 -1.32 -14.65 0.37
CA CYS A 265 -1.40 -15.51 1.56
C CYS A 265 -0.59 -16.80 1.39
N ASN A 266 0.33 -17.04 2.30
CA ASN A 266 1.16 -18.24 2.36
C ASN A 266 0.82 -19.07 3.59
N ILE A 267 0.37 -20.33 3.40
CA ILE A 267 0.03 -21.25 4.49
C ILE A 267 1.12 -22.31 4.57
N TYR A 268 1.65 -22.53 5.77
CA TYR A 268 2.81 -23.39 6.01
C TYR A 268 2.39 -24.71 6.64
N VAL A 269 2.91 -25.81 6.12
CA VAL A 269 2.61 -27.18 6.55
C VAL A 269 3.89 -28.04 6.62
N LYS A 270 3.81 -29.16 7.36
CA LYS A 270 4.96 -30.05 7.55
C LYS A 270 5.12 -31.08 6.43
N SER A 271 4.08 -31.39 5.66
CA SER A 271 4.15 -32.35 4.55
C SER A 271 3.40 -31.88 3.31
N LYS A 272 3.82 -32.36 2.15
CA LYS A 272 3.19 -32.04 0.85
C LYS A 272 1.74 -32.51 0.79
N ARG A 273 1.45 -33.72 1.34
CA ARG A 273 0.10 -34.28 1.43
C ARG A 273 -0.84 -33.39 2.25
N ALA A 274 -0.36 -32.92 3.41
CA ALA A 274 -1.10 -31.94 4.23
C ALA A 274 -1.36 -30.65 3.44
N GLY A 275 -0.41 -30.19 2.64
CA GLY A 275 -0.56 -28.99 1.79
C GLY A 275 -1.73 -29.10 0.84
N TYR A 276 -1.85 -30.19 0.10
CA TYR A 276 -2.98 -30.37 -0.83
C TYR A 276 -4.34 -30.47 -0.12
N ARG A 277 -4.39 -31.17 1.03
CA ARG A 277 -5.61 -31.25 1.84
C ARG A 277 -6.06 -29.91 2.37
N VAL A 278 -5.11 -29.11 2.90
CA VAL A 278 -5.38 -27.75 3.40
C VAL A 278 -5.80 -26.84 2.26
N LEU A 279 -5.12 -26.89 1.12
CA LEU A 279 -5.49 -26.11 -0.08
C LEU A 279 -6.93 -26.40 -0.51
N ALA A 280 -7.31 -27.65 -0.63
CA ALA A 280 -8.69 -28.01 -1.02
C ALA A 280 -9.74 -27.44 -0.03
N SER A 281 -9.48 -27.58 1.28
CA SER A 281 -10.35 -27.06 2.33
C SER A 281 -10.44 -25.55 2.35
N VAL A 282 -9.32 -24.83 2.16
CA VAL A 282 -9.27 -23.37 2.13
C VAL A 282 -9.93 -22.83 0.86
N THR A 283 -9.71 -23.45 -0.30
CA THR A 283 -10.37 -23.10 -1.55
C THR A 283 -11.88 -23.18 -1.40
N LYS A 284 -12.40 -24.28 -0.84
CA LYS A 284 -13.84 -24.44 -0.57
C LYS A 284 -14.40 -23.32 0.32
N PHE A 285 -13.65 -22.92 1.36
CA PHE A 285 -14.04 -21.83 2.25
C PHE A 285 -14.05 -20.48 1.51
N LEU A 286 -13.00 -20.16 0.77
CA LEU A 286 -12.89 -18.92 0.01
C LEU A 286 -14.02 -18.77 -1.02
N GLU A 287 -14.29 -19.82 -1.79
CA GLU A 287 -15.28 -19.77 -2.88
C GLU A 287 -16.73 -19.85 -2.36
N LYS A 288 -17.01 -20.72 -1.38
CA LYS A 288 -18.37 -20.88 -0.85
C LYS A 288 -18.76 -19.82 0.18
N THR A 289 -17.85 -19.45 1.09
CA THR A 289 -18.14 -18.55 2.22
C THR A 289 -17.78 -17.11 1.91
N LEU A 290 -16.56 -16.86 1.43
CA LEU A 290 -16.10 -15.51 1.13
C LEU A 290 -16.41 -15.06 -0.31
N LYS A 291 -16.95 -15.92 -1.16
CA LYS A 291 -17.31 -15.58 -2.55
C LYS A 291 -16.14 -15.00 -3.37
N VAL A 292 -14.90 -15.39 -3.04
CA VAL A 292 -13.69 -15.01 -3.77
C VAL A 292 -13.09 -16.22 -4.48
N THR A 293 -12.60 -16.02 -5.69
CA THR A 293 -12.10 -17.10 -6.54
C THR A 293 -10.61 -17.30 -6.37
N VAL A 294 -10.18 -18.54 -6.18
CA VAL A 294 -8.75 -18.90 -6.13
C VAL A 294 -8.19 -19.01 -7.55
N ASN A 295 -7.04 -18.41 -7.79
CA ASN A 295 -6.33 -18.52 -9.06
C ASN A 295 -5.56 -19.85 -9.12
N GLN A 296 -6.21 -20.90 -9.63
CA GLN A 296 -5.64 -22.26 -9.70
C GLN A 296 -4.34 -22.33 -10.50
N LYS A 297 -4.15 -21.45 -11.51
CA LYS A 297 -2.92 -21.44 -12.34
C LYS A 297 -1.68 -20.92 -11.60
N LYS A 298 -1.89 -20.06 -10.59
CA LYS A 298 -0.80 -19.46 -9.81
C LYS A 298 -0.67 -20.08 -8.43
N THR A 299 -1.77 -20.57 -7.85
CA THR A 299 -1.76 -21.25 -6.55
C THR A 299 -1.02 -22.59 -6.65
N ASN A 300 -0.11 -22.82 -5.72
CA ASN A 300 0.78 -23.98 -5.80
C ASN A 300 1.19 -24.46 -4.39
N VAL A 301 1.45 -25.75 -4.27
CA VAL A 301 2.02 -26.38 -3.06
C VAL A 301 3.47 -26.74 -3.33
N GLY A 302 4.40 -26.12 -2.63
CA GLY A 302 5.82 -26.31 -2.90
C GLY A 302 6.72 -26.12 -1.67
N SER A 303 8.03 -26.07 -1.92
CA SER A 303 9.00 -25.75 -0.88
C SER A 303 9.12 -24.22 -0.72
N PRO A 304 9.15 -23.69 0.52
CA PRO A 304 9.40 -22.27 0.78
C PRO A 304 10.74 -21.76 0.22
N LEU A 305 11.71 -22.64 0.00
CA LEU A 305 13.00 -22.28 -0.62
C LEU A 305 12.87 -21.87 -2.09
N ARG A 306 11.82 -22.34 -2.79
CA ARG A 306 11.51 -21.99 -4.18
C ARG A 306 10.53 -20.83 -4.31
N LEU A 307 9.90 -20.45 -3.19
CA LEU A 307 8.94 -19.35 -3.15
C LEU A 307 9.65 -18.01 -3.39
N ASN A 308 8.93 -17.11 -4.07
CA ASN A 308 9.30 -15.70 -4.18
C ASN A 308 8.20 -14.86 -3.56
N PHE A 309 8.33 -14.62 -2.27
CA PHE A 309 7.36 -13.85 -1.50
C PHE A 309 7.90 -12.44 -1.20
N LEU A 310 7.13 -11.40 -1.52
CA LEU A 310 7.50 -9.98 -1.32
C LEU A 310 8.89 -9.61 -1.88
N GLY A 311 9.31 -10.28 -2.96
CA GLY A 311 10.62 -10.06 -3.55
C GLY A 311 11.78 -10.77 -2.86
N PHE A 312 11.55 -11.51 -1.80
CA PHE A 312 12.53 -12.34 -1.11
C PHE A 312 12.41 -13.82 -1.52
N SER A 313 13.47 -14.57 -1.27
CA SER A 313 13.52 -16.03 -1.26
C SER A 313 14.28 -16.49 -0.04
N LEU A 314 14.05 -17.72 0.41
CA LEU A 314 14.82 -18.29 1.49
C LEU A 314 16.14 -18.93 0.97
N GLY A 315 17.15 -18.94 1.82
CA GLY A 315 18.32 -19.80 1.73
C GLY A 315 18.48 -20.57 3.03
N VAL A 316 19.28 -21.64 3.03
CA VAL A 316 19.59 -22.44 4.22
C VAL A 316 21.10 -22.56 4.36
N ASN A 317 21.59 -22.55 5.58
CA ASN A 317 22.98 -22.86 5.94
C ASN A 317 22.99 -23.65 7.28
N SER A 318 24.15 -23.91 7.85
CA SER A 318 24.32 -24.62 9.13
C SER A 318 23.56 -23.99 10.31
N LYS A 319 23.26 -22.68 10.26
CA LYS A 319 22.52 -21.95 11.31
C LYS A 319 21.00 -21.89 11.04
N GLY A 320 20.51 -22.58 9.99
CA GLY A 320 19.10 -22.60 9.60
C GLY A 320 18.78 -21.72 8.37
N ALA A 321 17.49 -21.45 8.19
CA ALA A 321 17.00 -20.61 7.09
C ALA A 321 17.32 -19.13 7.29
N TYR A 322 17.51 -18.43 6.18
CA TYR A 322 17.70 -16.98 6.15
C TYR A 322 17.04 -16.36 4.92
N ALA A 323 16.66 -15.10 5.02
CA ALA A 323 16.14 -14.33 3.91
C ALA A 323 17.26 -13.89 2.96
N ARG A 324 16.95 -13.79 1.68
CA ARG A 324 17.80 -13.18 0.64
C ARG A 324 16.95 -12.54 -0.45
N PRO A 325 17.44 -11.50 -1.14
CA PRO A 325 16.75 -10.96 -2.31
C PRO A 325 16.56 -12.06 -3.37
N SER A 326 15.35 -12.18 -3.92
CA SER A 326 15.05 -13.17 -4.94
C SER A 326 15.85 -12.95 -6.25
N ARG A 327 15.98 -13.97 -7.07
CA ARG A 327 16.62 -13.84 -8.39
C ARG A 327 15.95 -12.75 -9.24
N LYS A 328 14.61 -12.65 -9.18
CA LYS A 328 13.84 -11.60 -9.86
C LYS A 328 14.20 -10.20 -9.34
N ALA A 329 14.32 -10.03 -8.01
CA ALA A 329 14.69 -8.76 -7.40
C ALA A 329 16.10 -8.31 -7.80
N LYS A 330 17.08 -9.23 -7.76
CA LYS A 330 18.45 -8.98 -8.19
C LYS A 330 18.53 -8.59 -9.67
N ARG A 331 17.83 -9.32 -10.54
CA ARG A 331 17.75 -9.00 -11.97
C ARG A 331 17.14 -7.61 -12.22
N ARG A 332 16.07 -7.25 -11.48
CA ARG A 332 15.40 -5.95 -11.63
C ARG A 332 16.31 -4.78 -11.27
N VAL A 333 17.02 -4.84 -10.14
CA VAL A 333 17.94 -3.76 -9.75
C VAL A 333 19.08 -3.65 -10.75
N ARG A 334 19.65 -4.77 -11.22
CA ARG A 334 20.70 -4.77 -12.24
C ARG A 334 20.23 -4.15 -13.55
N LEU A 335 19.01 -4.46 -14.00
CA LEU A 335 18.43 -3.85 -15.20
C LEU A 335 18.18 -2.34 -15.01
N ALA A 336 17.66 -1.92 -13.86
CA ALA A 336 17.48 -0.50 -13.56
C ALA A 336 18.82 0.25 -13.59
N LEU A 337 19.86 -0.29 -12.94
CA LEU A 337 21.20 0.29 -12.96
C LEU A 337 21.81 0.32 -14.37
N LYS A 338 21.54 -0.73 -15.19
CA LYS A 338 21.94 -0.77 -16.61
C LYS A 338 21.31 0.38 -17.40
N GLN A 339 20.04 0.70 -17.14
CA GLN A 339 19.35 1.83 -17.78
C GLN A 339 19.94 3.18 -17.33
N LEU A 340 20.23 3.34 -16.03
CA LEU A 340 20.83 4.56 -15.49
C LEU A 340 22.22 4.82 -16.06
N THR A 341 22.98 3.78 -16.38
CA THR A 341 24.35 3.82 -16.92
C THR A 341 24.44 3.55 -18.43
N LYS A 342 23.38 3.80 -19.19
CA LYS A 342 23.43 3.75 -20.68
C LYS A 342 24.31 4.88 -21.21
N ARG A 343 25.25 4.56 -22.11
CA ARG A 343 26.23 5.51 -22.66
C ARG A 343 25.63 6.65 -23.50
N ASN A 344 24.39 6.48 -23.98
CA ASN A 344 23.73 7.45 -24.87
C ASN A 344 22.71 8.36 -24.14
N ARG A 345 22.75 8.44 -22.81
CA ARG A 345 21.81 9.29 -22.04
C ARG A 345 22.12 10.78 -22.09
N GLY A 346 23.35 11.19 -22.40
CA GLY A 346 23.77 12.62 -22.45
C GLY A 346 23.66 13.36 -21.13
N ARG A 347 23.69 12.65 -19.98
CA ARG A 347 23.54 13.26 -18.65
C ARG A 347 24.90 13.47 -17.98
N LYS A 348 25.03 14.56 -17.17
CA LYS A 348 26.20 14.80 -16.33
C LYS A 348 26.41 13.66 -15.32
N LEU A 349 27.65 13.34 -15.00
CA LEU A 349 28.03 12.25 -14.08
C LEU A 349 27.39 12.40 -12.69
N ASP A 350 27.35 13.60 -12.14
CA ASP A 350 26.76 13.86 -10.83
C ASP A 350 25.28 13.46 -10.76
N VAL A 351 24.54 13.72 -11.85
CA VAL A 351 23.12 13.31 -11.96
C VAL A 351 23.01 11.79 -11.95
N ILE A 352 23.89 11.09 -12.70
CA ILE A 352 23.89 9.62 -12.75
C ILE A 352 24.26 9.04 -11.39
N PHE A 353 25.27 9.57 -10.69
CA PHE A 353 25.63 9.12 -9.35
C PHE A 353 24.49 9.36 -8.35
N LYS A 354 23.81 10.50 -8.43
CA LYS A 354 22.63 10.80 -7.59
C LYS A 354 21.51 9.78 -7.83
N GLU A 355 21.18 9.49 -9.08
CA GLU A 355 20.15 8.51 -9.46
C GLU A 355 20.53 7.09 -8.99
N ILE A 356 21.78 6.67 -9.17
CA ILE A 356 22.29 5.36 -8.70
C ILE A 356 22.19 5.27 -7.18
N ARG A 357 22.67 6.29 -6.46
CA ARG A 357 22.64 6.35 -4.99
C ARG A 357 21.20 6.25 -4.46
N GLN A 358 20.28 7.01 -5.04
CA GLN A 358 18.87 6.99 -4.65
C GLN A 358 18.26 5.58 -4.90
N LYS A 359 18.54 4.99 -6.05
CA LYS A 359 18.05 3.65 -6.41
C LYS A 359 18.60 2.56 -5.49
N MET A 360 19.91 2.60 -5.21
CA MET A 360 20.55 1.60 -4.36
C MET A 360 20.16 1.77 -2.89
N ARG A 361 20.06 3.00 -2.39
CA ARG A 361 19.64 3.25 -0.99
C ARG A 361 18.26 2.63 -0.73
N GLY A 362 17.25 2.90 -1.57
CA GLY A 362 15.91 2.33 -1.39
C GLY A 362 15.90 0.79 -1.52
N TRP A 363 16.71 0.24 -2.46
CA TRP A 363 16.82 -1.21 -2.62
C TRP A 363 17.50 -1.88 -1.42
N LEU A 364 18.60 -1.32 -0.92
CA LEU A 364 19.33 -1.83 0.24
C LEU A 364 18.48 -1.77 1.51
N GLN A 365 17.78 -0.66 1.72
CA GLN A 365 16.88 -0.49 2.87
C GLN A 365 15.76 -1.53 2.86
N TYR A 366 15.14 -1.78 1.70
CA TYR A 366 14.07 -2.79 1.59
C TYR A 366 14.58 -4.21 1.86
N TYR A 367 15.76 -4.57 1.36
CA TYR A 367 16.34 -5.90 1.51
C TYR A 367 17.31 -6.04 2.68
N SER A 368 17.34 -5.09 3.63
CA SER A 368 18.32 -5.02 4.73
C SER A 368 18.42 -6.28 5.58
N ILE A 369 17.30 -6.98 5.81
CA ILE A 369 17.26 -8.26 6.55
C ILE A 369 17.85 -9.45 5.77
N GLY A 370 18.09 -9.28 4.47
CA GLY A 370 18.50 -10.37 3.58
C GLY A 370 20.02 -10.51 3.48
N LYS A 371 20.53 -11.75 3.45
CA LYS A 371 21.94 -12.02 3.14
C LYS A 371 22.23 -11.63 1.68
N MET A 372 23.02 -10.59 1.47
CA MET A 372 23.29 -10.05 0.12
C MET A 372 24.74 -9.59 -0.12
N ARG A 373 25.68 -9.80 0.82
CA ARG A 373 27.07 -9.33 0.73
C ARG A 373 27.74 -9.66 -0.61
N MET A 374 27.70 -10.92 -1.03
CA MET A 374 28.26 -11.37 -2.31
C MET A 374 27.65 -10.65 -3.52
N PHE A 375 26.31 -10.47 -3.49
CA PHE A 375 25.62 -9.78 -4.58
C PHE A 375 25.99 -8.30 -4.66
N ILE A 376 26.15 -7.63 -3.51
CA ILE A 376 26.54 -6.21 -3.46
C ILE A 376 27.96 -6.05 -4.02
N GLN A 377 28.92 -6.92 -3.64
CA GLN A 377 30.27 -6.91 -4.21
C GLN A 377 30.27 -7.08 -5.74
N GLN A 378 29.48 -8.03 -6.25
CA GLN A 378 29.34 -8.24 -7.71
C GLN A 378 28.71 -7.02 -8.42
N ILE A 379 27.70 -6.38 -7.81
CA ILE A 379 27.07 -5.18 -8.37
C ILE A 379 28.05 -4.00 -8.36
N ASP A 380 28.83 -3.82 -7.31
CA ASP A 380 29.81 -2.74 -7.20
C ASP A 380 30.88 -2.86 -8.31
N GLN A 381 31.50 -4.02 -8.44
CA GLN A 381 32.49 -4.29 -9.50
C GLN A 381 31.91 -4.03 -10.90
N TRP A 382 30.70 -4.54 -11.14
CA TRP A 382 30.02 -4.35 -12.41
C TRP A 382 29.65 -2.88 -12.68
N LEU A 383 29.21 -2.12 -11.67
CA LEU A 383 28.91 -0.69 -11.79
C LEU A 383 30.16 0.13 -12.09
N ARG A 384 31.27 -0.14 -11.40
CA ARG A 384 32.55 0.55 -11.67
C ARG A 384 32.97 0.38 -13.14
N SER A 385 32.87 -0.83 -13.71
CA SER A 385 33.16 -1.06 -15.11
C SER A 385 32.23 -0.27 -16.04
N ARG A 386 30.93 -0.21 -15.74
CA ARG A 386 29.96 0.55 -16.54
C ARG A 386 30.16 2.05 -16.48
N ILE A 387 30.51 2.58 -15.31
CA ILE A 387 30.78 4.01 -15.12
C ILE A 387 32.05 4.40 -15.88
N ARG A 388 33.12 3.60 -15.81
CA ARG A 388 34.35 3.85 -16.63
C ARG A 388 34.02 3.91 -18.12
N GLN A 389 33.21 2.98 -18.62
CA GLN A 389 32.76 2.98 -20.02
C GLN A 389 31.89 4.19 -20.36
N TYR A 390 31.14 4.73 -19.41
CA TYR A 390 30.35 5.94 -19.60
C TYR A 390 31.26 7.17 -19.70
N ILE A 391 32.20 7.31 -18.78
CA ILE A 391 33.20 8.40 -18.75
C ILE A 391 34.01 8.42 -20.02
N TRP A 392 34.53 7.27 -20.44
CA TRP A 392 35.35 7.15 -21.69
C TRP A 392 34.60 7.63 -22.93
N LYS A 393 33.30 7.28 -23.04
CA LYS A 393 32.50 7.78 -24.17
C LYS A 393 32.20 9.28 -24.08
N MET A 394 32.16 9.87 -22.91
CA MET A 394 32.01 11.33 -22.76
C MET A 394 33.28 12.06 -23.21
N GLY A 395 34.46 11.58 -22.80
CA GLY A 395 35.74 12.13 -23.21
C GLY A 395 36.00 12.04 -24.73
N SER A 396 35.64 10.92 -25.36
CA SER A 396 35.75 10.74 -26.82
C SER A 396 34.85 11.67 -27.66
N LYS A 397 33.78 12.24 -27.04
CA LYS A 397 32.93 13.26 -27.68
C LYS A 397 33.51 14.66 -27.55
N SER A 398 34.16 14.96 -26.43
CA SER A 398 34.83 16.25 -26.24
C SER A 398 35.96 16.45 -27.22
N ASN A 399 36.80 15.42 -27.41
CA ASN A 399 37.94 15.46 -28.34
C ASN A 399 37.53 15.50 -29.83
N ARG A 400 36.26 15.20 -30.18
CA ARG A 400 35.76 15.34 -31.57
C ARG A 400 35.26 16.75 -31.88
N ILE A 401 34.88 17.51 -30.85
CA ILE A 401 34.40 18.91 -30.99
C ILE A 401 35.60 19.87 -31.09
N ASP A 402 36.71 19.52 -30.41
CA ASP A 402 37.96 20.34 -30.44
C ASP A 402 38.84 20.03 -31.66
N GLY A 403 38.48 19.08 -32.50
CA GLY A 403 39.24 18.71 -33.71
C GLY A 403 38.67 19.26 -35.04
N ASP A 404 37.54 19.96 -34.99
CA ASP A 404 36.84 20.57 -36.17
C ASP A 404 36.87 22.13 -36.10
N LEU A 405 37.86 22.74 -35.42
CA LEU A 405 38.13 24.19 -35.44
C LEU A 405 39.48 24.47 -36.11
#